data_abe9e8020b53511569a179c852734417
#
_entry.id   abe9e8020b53511569a179c852734417
#
_cell.length_a   1.000
_cell.length_b   1.000
_cell.length_c   1.000
_cell.angle_alpha   90.00
_cell.angle_beta   90.00
_cell.angle_gamma   90.00
#
_symmetry.space_group_name_H-M   'P 1'
#
loop_
_entity.id
_entity.type
_entity.pdbx_description
1 polymer ?
#
loop_
_entity_poly.entity_id
_entity_poly.type
_entity_poly.pdbx_seq_one_letter_code
_entity_poly.pdbx_strand_id
1 'polypeptide(L)'
;FGELFVGNYKPESIDNLFLSIQTFNSQSFTEKTRPDFYDYIIVDEFHHAAAPTYQKLLSYYQPRILLGLTATPERMDGKNILPYFNNRIAAEIRLPEAIDRKLLCPFQYFGVTDTVDLNALKWSAGGYQKSELEHIYTFSGAVADRRADHVVTALLKYVTDIDEVRGLGFCVTIDHAEFMCRYFNDHN
;
A
#
# COMPACT_ATOMS: atom_id res chain seq x y z
N PHE A 1 14.33 13.39 -18.35
CA PHE A 1 13.19 12.57 -18.78
C PHE A 1 12.07 12.67 -17.78
N GLY A 2 11.06 13.46 -18.06
CA GLY A 2 9.88 13.64 -17.23
C GLY A 2 10.06 14.51 -15.98
N GLU A 3 9.01 15.22 -15.62
CA GLU A 3 8.98 16.13 -14.48
C GLU A 3 8.07 15.60 -13.37
N LEU A 4 8.41 15.94 -12.13
CA LEU A 4 7.63 15.56 -10.97
C LEU A 4 6.53 16.59 -10.70
N PHE A 5 5.28 16.12 -10.54
CA PHE A 5 4.15 16.94 -10.13
C PHE A 5 3.46 16.34 -8.92
N VAL A 6 4.05 16.54 -7.74
CA VAL A 6 3.54 15.99 -6.47
C VAL A 6 3.80 17.02 -5.36
N GLY A 7 2.83 17.25 -4.50
CA GLY A 7 2.92 18.18 -3.38
C GLY A 7 3.24 19.61 -3.85
N ASN A 8 4.38 20.14 -3.43
CA ASN A 8 4.84 21.50 -3.77
C ASN A 8 5.62 21.60 -5.10
N TYR A 9 5.96 20.45 -5.71
CA TYR A 9 6.66 20.43 -6.98
C TYR A 9 5.70 20.74 -8.13
N LYS A 10 6.04 21.75 -8.94
CA LYS A 10 5.28 22.13 -10.12
C LYS A 10 6.18 21.98 -11.35
N PRO A 11 5.74 21.27 -12.38
CA PRO A 11 6.52 21.10 -13.60
C PRO A 11 6.52 22.38 -14.45
N GLU A 12 7.57 22.55 -15.25
CA GLU A 12 7.65 23.58 -16.30
C GLU A 12 6.86 23.15 -17.54
N SER A 13 6.88 21.85 -17.86
CA SER A 13 6.09 21.24 -18.94
C SER A 13 5.22 20.09 -18.42
N ILE A 14 4.11 19.88 -19.09
CA ILE A 14 3.20 18.75 -18.81
C ILE A 14 3.37 17.59 -19.81
N ASP A 15 4.37 17.63 -20.70
CA ASP A 15 4.53 16.62 -21.75
C ASP A 15 4.90 15.24 -21.22
N ASN A 16 5.78 15.19 -20.22
CA ASN A 16 6.21 13.95 -19.57
C ASN A 16 6.16 14.11 -18.05
N LEU A 17 5.21 13.50 -17.40
CA LEU A 17 4.95 13.71 -15.98
C LEU A 17 5.01 12.43 -15.15
N PHE A 18 5.55 12.59 -13.94
CA PHE A 18 5.33 11.69 -12.80
C PHE A 18 4.41 12.40 -11.81
N LEU A 19 3.20 11.91 -11.63
CA LEU A 19 2.21 12.54 -10.76
C LEU A 19 1.40 11.52 -9.97
N SER A 20 0.87 11.96 -8.84
CA SER A 20 -0.08 11.15 -8.08
C SER A 20 -1.49 11.25 -8.67
N ILE A 21 -2.32 10.23 -8.45
CA ILE A 21 -3.72 10.28 -8.87
C ILE A 21 -4.50 11.43 -8.21
N GLN A 22 -4.10 11.82 -6.99
CA GLN A 22 -4.65 12.96 -6.29
C GLN A 22 -4.33 14.27 -7.02
N THR A 23 -3.08 14.44 -7.45
CA THR A 23 -2.65 15.60 -8.24
C THR A 23 -3.39 15.64 -9.57
N PHE A 24 -3.51 14.50 -10.27
CA PHE A 24 -4.29 14.40 -11.49
C PHE A 24 -5.71 14.94 -11.31
N ASN A 25 -6.41 14.48 -10.27
CA ASN A 25 -7.79 14.88 -10.01
C ASN A 25 -7.93 16.34 -9.58
N SER A 26 -7.00 16.87 -8.76
CA SER A 26 -7.05 18.25 -8.24
C SER A 26 -6.67 19.29 -9.28
N GLN A 27 -5.86 18.95 -10.28
CA GLN A 27 -5.33 19.88 -11.27
C GLN A 27 -6.17 19.95 -12.55
N SER A 28 -7.31 19.28 -12.61
CA SER A 28 -8.24 19.30 -13.77
C SER A 28 -7.54 19.01 -15.11
N PHE A 29 -6.69 17.99 -15.16
CA PHE A 29 -5.93 17.64 -16.36
C PHE A 29 -6.82 17.41 -17.59
N THR A 30 -7.99 16.83 -17.40
CA THR A 30 -8.98 16.58 -18.48
C THR A 30 -9.53 17.86 -19.11
N GLU A 31 -9.36 19.01 -18.47
CA GLU A 31 -9.75 20.32 -19.01
C GLU A 31 -8.59 21.01 -19.75
N LYS A 32 -7.35 20.60 -19.45
CA LYS A 32 -6.11 21.20 -19.95
C LYS A 32 -5.50 20.46 -21.13
N THR A 33 -5.83 19.19 -21.30
CA THR A 33 -5.26 18.31 -22.30
C THR A 33 -6.34 17.59 -23.09
N ARG A 34 -6.03 17.18 -24.32
CA ARG A 34 -6.94 16.36 -25.13
C ARG A 34 -6.84 14.89 -24.73
N PRO A 35 -7.84 14.06 -25.07
CA PRO A 35 -7.82 12.62 -24.77
C PRO A 35 -6.62 11.87 -25.35
N ASP A 36 -6.08 12.32 -26.47
CA ASP A 36 -4.94 11.75 -27.20
C ASP A 36 -3.60 12.44 -26.88
N PHE A 37 -3.54 13.25 -25.81
CA PHE A 37 -2.36 14.06 -25.50
C PHE A 37 -1.16 13.19 -25.08
N TYR A 38 -1.40 12.13 -24.30
CA TYR A 38 -0.34 11.20 -23.85
C TYR A 38 -0.35 9.94 -24.71
N ASP A 39 0.75 9.66 -25.40
CA ASP A 39 0.95 8.40 -26.12
C ASP A 39 1.08 7.20 -25.18
N TYR A 40 1.67 7.40 -24.01
CA TYR A 40 1.94 6.38 -23.01
C TYR A 40 1.37 6.79 -21.66
N ILE A 41 0.61 5.91 -21.07
CA ILE A 41 0.17 6.05 -19.67
C ILE A 41 0.62 4.80 -18.91
N ILE A 42 1.39 5.02 -17.86
CA ILE A 42 1.85 3.97 -16.95
C ILE A 42 1.17 4.21 -15.61
N VAL A 43 0.46 3.22 -15.12
CA VAL A 43 -0.24 3.29 -13.82
C VAL A 43 0.34 2.22 -12.91
N ASP A 44 1.01 2.67 -11.86
CA ASP A 44 1.48 1.80 -10.79
C ASP A 44 0.32 1.47 -9.84
N GLU A 45 0.42 0.34 -9.14
CA GLU A 45 -0.64 -0.20 -8.27
C GLU A 45 -2.00 -0.27 -8.97
N PHE A 46 -2.00 -0.79 -10.21
CA PHE A 46 -3.18 -0.80 -11.08
C PHE A 46 -4.39 -1.56 -10.49
N HIS A 47 -4.18 -2.36 -9.45
CA HIS A 47 -5.29 -2.97 -8.72
C HIS A 47 -6.25 -1.93 -8.11
N HIS A 48 -5.84 -0.66 -7.97
CA HIS A 48 -6.72 0.45 -7.58
C HIS A 48 -7.58 1.01 -8.72
N ALA A 49 -7.42 0.55 -9.96
CA ALA A 49 -8.09 1.10 -11.14
C ALA A 49 -9.63 1.14 -11.06
N ALA A 50 -10.25 0.28 -10.24
CA ALA A 50 -11.69 0.30 -10.02
C ALA A 50 -12.18 1.46 -9.12
N ALA A 51 -11.27 2.19 -8.46
CA ALA A 51 -11.66 3.34 -7.64
C ALA A 51 -12.09 4.52 -8.54
N PRO A 52 -13.11 5.32 -8.12
CA PRO A 52 -13.61 6.45 -8.91
C PRO A 52 -12.54 7.44 -9.33
N THR A 53 -11.50 7.61 -8.51
CA THR A 53 -10.37 8.50 -8.78
C THR A 53 -9.56 8.09 -10.01
N TYR A 54 -9.41 6.79 -10.26
CA TYR A 54 -8.74 6.25 -11.44
C TYR A 54 -9.66 6.18 -12.66
N GLN A 55 -10.96 5.97 -12.44
CA GLN A 55 -11.92 5.88 -13.53
C GLN A 55 -11.95 7.15 -14.38
N LYS A 56 -11.81 8.33 -13.77
CA LYS A 56 -11.74 9.61 -14.49
C LYS A 56 -10.56 9.63 -15.49
N LEU A 57 -9.39 9.14 -15.09
CA LEU A 57 -8.21 9.04 -15.95
C LEU A 57 -8.41 8.02 -17.07
N LEU A 58 -8.83 6.81 -16.71
CA LEU A 58 -8.94 5.68 -17.64
C LEU A 58 -10.08 5.82 -18.65
N SER A 59 -11.14 6.57 -18.30
CA SER A 59 -12.25 6.83 -19.23
C SER A 59 -12.01 8.01 -20.17
N TYR A 60 -11.14 8.95 -19.77
CA TYR A 60 -10.89 10.15 -20.57
C TYR A 60 -9.79 9.94 -21.60
N TYR A 61 -8.61 9.43 -21.16
CA TYR A 61 -7.47 9.32 -22.07
C TYR A 61 -7.55 8.09 -22.96
N GLN A 62 -7.02 8.27 -24.18
CA GLN A 62 -6.90 7.24 -25.21
C GLN A 62 -5.43 7.09 -25.64
N PRO A 63 -4.57 6.60 -24.75
CA PRO A 63 -3.15 6.46 -25.07
C PRO A 63 -2.94 5.36 -26.10
N ARG A 64 -1.84 5.45 -26.85
CA ARG A 64 -1.39 4.36 -27.73
C ARG A 64 -0.99 3.11 -26.94
N ILE A 65 -0.41 3.32 -25.77
CA ILE A 65 -0.05 2.23 -24.83
C ILE A 65 -0.49 2.60 -23.43
N LEU A 66 -1.33 1.73 -22.84
CA LEU A 66 -1.63 1.72 -21.43
C LEU A 66 -0.86 0.56 -20.79
N LEU A 67 -0.03 0.85 -19.78
CA LEU A 67 0.69 -0.15 -18.99
C LEU A 67 0.22 -0.07 -17.53
N GLY A 68 -0.29 -1.17 -17.01
CA GLY A 68 -0.62 -1.32 -15.59
C GLY A 68 0.43 -2.20 -14.90
N LEU A 69 0.95 -1.73 -13.78
CA LEU A 69 1.86 -2.48 -12.92
C LEU A 69 1.14 -2.81 -11.61
N THR A 70 1.24 -4.04 -11.16
CA THR A 70 0.68 -4.46 -9.87
C THR A 70 1.35 -5.74 -9.37
N ALA A 71 1.56 -5.82 -8.06
CA ALA A 71 1.99 -7.04 -7.41
C ALA A 71 0.81 -8.01 -7.14
N THR A 72 -0.41 -7.53 -7.17
CA THR A 72 -1.64 -8.26 -6.80
C THR A 72 -2.72 -8.09 -7.87
N PRO A 73 -2.60 -8.77 -9.02
CA PRO A 73 -3.61 -8.69 -10.07
C PRO A 73 -4.96 -9.27 -9.65
N GLU A 74 -4.93 -10.25 -8.73
CA GLU A 74 -6.14 -10.84 -8.12
C GLU A 74 -6.61 -9.93 -6.96
N ARG A 75 -7.69 -9.22 -7.20
CA ARG A 75 -8.26 -8.32 -6.20
C ARG A 75 -9.12 -9.08 -5.19
N MET A 76 -9.00 -8.70 -3.91
CA MET A 76 -9.82 -9.29 -2.84
C MET A 76 -11.32 -8.95 -2.98
N ASP A 77 -11.68 -7.88 -3.70
CA ASP A 77 -13.07 -7.48 -3.96
C ASP A 77 -13.67 -8.16 -5.22
N GLY A 78 -12.95 -9.09 -5.84
CA GLY A 78 -13.39 -9.85 -7.00
C GLY A 78 -13.47 -9.04 -8.32
N LYS A 79 -13.10 -7.76 -8.32
CA LYS A 79 -13.12 -6.95 -9.54
C LYS A 79 -11.92 -7.27 -10.42
N ASN A 80 -12.19 -7.59 -11.68
CA ASN A 80 -11.17 -7.93 -12.66
C ASN A 80 -10.61 -6.67 -13.34
N ILE A 81 -9.30 -6.54 -13.38
CA ILE A 81 -8.58 -5.44 -14.05
C ILE A 81 -8.16 -5.78 -15.49
N LEU A 82 -8.18 -7.05 -15.86
CA LEU A 82 -7.70 -7.52 -17.18
C LEU A 82 -8.49 -6.94 -18.38
N PRO A 83 -9.80 -6.63 -18.29
CA PRO A 83 -10.52 -6.00 -19.38
C PRO A 83 -9.89 -4.69 -19.89
N TYR A 84 -9.18 -3.94 -19.04
CA TYR A 84 -8.44 -2.74 -19.48
C TYR A 84 -7.29 -3.06 -20.44
N PHE A 85 -6.82 -4.31 -20.46
CA PHE A 85 -5.70 -4.80 -21.24
C PHE A 85 -6.10 -5.88 -22.26
N ASN A 86 -7.35 -5.89 -22.72
CA ASN A 86 -7.88 -6.90 -23.62
C ASN A 86 -7.67 -8.35 -23.08
N ASN A 87 -7.74 -8.53 -21.77
CA ASN A 87 -7.48 -9.79 -21.05
C ASN A 87 -6.06 -10.36 -21.29
N ARG A 88 -5.08 -9.49 -21.49
CA ARG A 88 -3.69 -9.89 -21.69
C ARG A 88 -2.81 -9.44 -20.53
N ILE A 89 -1.94 -10.33 -20.10
CA ILE A 89 -0.83 -10.03 -19.17
C ILE A 89 0.43 -10.03 -20.03
N ALA A 90 1.16 -8.91 -20.04
CA ALA A 90 2.36 -8.75 -20.84
C ALA A 90 3.56 -9.48 -20.23
N ALA A 91 3.67 -9.45 -18.91
CA ALA A 91 4.69 -10.16 -18.15
C ALA A 91 4.18 -10.46 -16.76
N GLU A 92 4.55 -11.61 -16.21
CA GLU A 92 4.21 -12.02 -14.85
C GLU A 92 5.42 -12.71 -14.23
N ILE A 93 5.75 -12.31 -12.99
CA ILE A 93 6.75 -12.98 -12.16
C ILE A 93 6.11 -13.18 -10.79
N ARG A 94 5.87 -14.41 -10.40
CA ARG A 94 5.31 -14.74 -9.09
C ARG A 94 6.40 -14.77 -8.02
N LEU A 95 6.00 -14.58 -6.76
CA LEU A 95 6.92 -14.49 -5.63
C LEU A 95 7.92 -15.67 -5.54
N PRO A 96 7.52 -16.96 -5.68
CA PRO A 96 8.48 -18.05 -5.67
C PRO A 96 9.52 -17.93 -6.79
N GLU A 97 9.08 -17.64 -8.01
CA GLU A 97 9.98 -17.45 -9.16
C GLU A 97 10.92 -16.27 -8.96
N ALA A 98 10.43 -15.15 -8.39
CA ALA A 98 11.26 -13.98 -8.10
C ALA A 98 12.38 -14.30 -7.08
N ILE A 99 12.08 -15.13 -6.09
CA ILE A 99 13.07 -15.62 -5.10
C ILE A 99 14.05 -16.56 -5.78
N ASP A 100 13.59 -17.55 -6.53
CA ASP A 100 14.45 -18.52 -7.22
C ASP A 100 15.39 -17.84 -8.21
N ARG A 101 14.91 -16.80 -8.89
CA ARG A 101 15.71 -15.97 -9.81
C ARG A 101 16.59 -14.94 -9.10
N LYS A 102 16.61 -14.91 -7.77
CA LYS A 102 17.37 -13.95 -6.95
C LYS A 102 17.03 -12.48 -7.22
N LEU A 103 15.82 -12.21 -7.68
CA LEU A 103 15.28 -10.84 -7.82
C LEU A 103 14.76 -10.30 -6.49
N LEU A 104 14.33 -11.20 -5.61
CA LEU A 104 13.95 -10.92 -4.23
C LEU A 104 14.74 -11.84 -3.29
N CYS A 105 15.00 -11.35 -2.07
CA CYS A 105 15.60 -12.18 -1.04
C CYS A 105 14.56 -13.17 -0.48
N PRO A 106 14.97 -14.38 -0.06
CA PRO A 106 14.11 -15.27 0.70
C PRO A 106 13.77 -14.64 2.04
N PHE A 107 12.64 -15.03 2.60
CA PHE A 107 12.17 -14.55 3.89
C PHE A 107 11.62 -15.69 4.73
N GLN A 108 11.57 -15.49 6.04
CA GLN A 108 10.86 -16.36 6.98
C GLN A 108 9.61 -15.63 7.46
N TYR A 109 8.48 -16.33 7.44
CA TYR A 109 7.21 -15.79 7.92
C TYR A 109 6.80 -16.45 9.23
N PHE A 110 6.56 -15.64 10.25
CA PHE A 110 6.10 -16.09 11.55
C PHE A 110 4.72 -15.51 11.85
N GLY A 111 3.71 -16.37 11.91
CA GLY A 111 2.38 -15.99 12.39
C GLY A 111 2.37 -15.98 13.91
N VAL A 112 2.13 -14.83 14.52
CA VAL A 112 1.99 -14.69 15.97
C VAL A 112 0.52 -14.42 16.28
N THR A 113 -0.08 -15.27 17.12
CA THR A 113 -1.48 -15.11 17.54
C THR A 113 -1.59 -13.87 18.43
N ASP A 114 -2.51 -12.96 18.11
CA ASP A 114 -2.79 -11.81 18.96
C ASP A 114 -3.43 -12.24 20.29
N THR A 115 -3.11 -11.53 21.35
CA THR A 115 -3.68 -11.74 22.68
C THR A 115 -4.98 -10.97 22.92
N VAL A 116 -5.35 -10.11 21.95
CA VAL A 116 -6.55 -9.28 22.02
C VAL A 116 -7.75 -10.04 21.46
N ASP A 117 -8.85 -10.06 22.20
CA ASP A 117 -10.11 -10.60 21.69
C ASP A 117 -10.77 -9.57 20.75
N LEU A 118 -10.72 -9.84 19.46
CA LEU A 118 -11.33 -9.01 18.43
C LEU A 118 -12.80 -9.34 18.15
N ASN A 119 -13.38 -10.36 18.81
CA ASN A 119 -14.76 -10.78 18.57
C ASN A 119 -15.80 -9.70 18.95
N ALA A 120 -15.43 -8.80 19.85
CA ALA A 120 -16.28 -7.67 20.27
C ALA A 120 -16.27 -6.51 19.27
N LEU A 121 -15.36 -6.51 18.28
CA LEU A 121 -15.22 -5.43 17.29
C LEU A 121 -16.19 -5.60 16.14
N LYS A 122 -16.69 -4.47 15.65
CA LYS A 122 -17.60 -4.45 14.50
C LYS A 122 -16.82 -4.67 13.20
N TRP A 123 -17.21 -5.69 12.46
CA TRP A 123 -16.74 -5.93 11.11
C TRP A 123 -17.68 -5.25 10.11
N SER A 124 -17.17 -4.35 9.29
CA SER A 124 -17.96 -3.68 8.25
C SER A 124 -17.12 -3.40 7.00
N ALA A 125 -17.74 -3.47 5.83
CA ALA A 125 -17.10 -3.16 4.54
C ALA A 125 -15.75 -3.88 4.28
N GLY A 126 -15.59 -5.11 4.80
CA GLY A 126 -14.38 -5.91 4.60
C GLY A 126 -13.24 -5.64 5.57
N GLY A 127 -13.52 -5.02 6.72
CA GLY A 127 -12.53 -4.79 7.77
C GLY A 127 -13.14 -4.39 9.12
N TYR A 128 -12.31 -4.37 10.14
CA TYR A 128 -12.67 -3.77 11.43
C TYR A 128 -12.65 -2.24 11.33
N GLN A 129 -13.47 -1.58 12.17
CA GLN A 129 -13.44 -0.11 12.26
C GLN A 129 -12.09 0.34 12.85
N LYS A 130 -11.39 1.23 12.13
CA LYS A 130 -10.05 1.68 12.54
C LYS A 130 -10.03 2.32 13.93
N SER A 131 -11.05 3.12 14.27
CA SER A 131 -11.17 3.76 15.58
C SER A 131 -11.32 2.77 16.74
N GLU A 132 -12.01 1.66 16.53
CA GLU A 132 -12.14 0.60 17.55
C GLU A 132 -10.81 -0.15 17.75
N LEU A 133 -10.11 -0.46 16.64
CA LEU A 133 -8.78 -1.05 16.71
C LEU A 133 -7.77 -0.12 17.39
N GLU A 134 -7.78 1.16 17.03
CA GLU A 134 -6.90 2.16 17.63
C GLU A 134 -7.13 2.27 19.14
N HIS A 135 -8.39 2.29 19.58
CA HIS A 135 -8.72 2.33 21.00
C HIS A 135 -8.10 1.16 21.75
N ILE A 136 -8.21 -0.05 21.21
CA ILE A 136 -7.64 -1.25 21.84
C ILE A 136 -6.11 -1.22 21.82
N TYR A 137 -5.52 -0.82 20.71
CA TYR A 137 -4.08 -0.93 20.50
C TYR A 137 -3.26 0.24 21.07
N THR A 138 -3.91 1.34 21.41
CA THR A 138 -3.23 2.56 21.85
C THR A 138 -3.72 3.08 23.20
N PHE A 139 -5.04 3.09 23.42
CA PHE A 139 -5.65 3.79 24.55
C PHE A 139 -6.13 2.89 25.68
N SER A 140 -6.16 1.57 25.50
CA SER A 140 -6.65 0.63 26.51
C SER A 140 -5.63 0.31 27.61
N GLY A 141 -4.62 1.13 27.84
CA GLY A 141 -3.65 1.02 28.92
C GLY A 141 -3.05 -0.40 29.01
N ALA A 142 -3.31 -1.12 30.13
CA ALA A 142 -2.76 -2.46 30.36
C ALA A 142 -3.05 -3.50 29.26
N VAL A 143 -4.02 -3.31 28.38
CA VAL A 143 -4.27 -4.20 27.24
C VAL A 143 -3.31 -3.87 26.11
N ALA A 144 -3.11 -2.57 25.82
CA ALA A 144 -2.16 -2.11 24.81
C ALA A 144 -0.73 -2.49 25.23
N ASP A 145 -0.36 -2.28 26.48
CA ASP A 145 0.96 -2.64 27.00
C ASP A 145 1.23 -4.16 26.89
N ARG A 146 0.29 -5.01 27.33
CA ARG A 146 0.44 -6.48 27.20
C ARG A 146 0.58 -6.94 25.75
N ARG A 147 -0.11 -6.26 24.83
CA ARG A 147 0.03 -6.56 23.41
C ARG A 147 1.40 -6.16 22.88
N ALA A 148 1.89 -4.98 23.25
CA ALA A 148 3.22 -4.51 22.90
C ALA A 148 4.30 -5.42 23.47
N ASP A 149 4.18 -5.87 24.75
CA ASP A 149 5.03 -6.90 25.36
C ASP A 149 5.05 -8.20 24.56
N HIS A 150 3.87 -8.62 24.09
CA HIS A 150 3.76 -9.84 23.29
C HIS A 150 4.50 -9.69 21.94
N VAL A 151 4.41 -8.52 21.31
CA VAL A 151 5.14 -8.23 20.07
C VAL A 151 6.66 -8.25 20.32
N VAL A 152 7.13 -7.57 21.35
CA VAL A 152 8.56 -7.56 21.72
C VAL A 152 9.06 -8.97 22.04
N THR A 153 8.31 -9.73 22.85
CA THR A 153 8.64 -11.13 23.20
C THR A 153 8.70 -12.02 21.95
N ALA A 154 7.76 -11.85 21.01
CA ALA A 154 7.79 -12.61 19.77
C ALA A 154 9.00 -12.22 18.90
N LEU A 155 9.33 -10.93 18.83
CA LEU A 155 10.51 -10.46 18.11
C LEU A 155 11.78 -11.09 18.67
N LEU A 156 12.01 -11.01 19.99
CA LEU A 156 13.15 -11.60 20.68
C LEU A 156 13.25 -13.12 20.48
N LYS A 157 12.10 -13.80 20.35
CA LYS A 157 12.07 -15.24 20.10
C LYS A 157 12.56 -15.62 18.70
N TYR A 158 12.25 -14.82 17.68
CA TYR A 158 12.46 -15.19 16.28
C TYR A 158 13.67 -14.51 15.65
N VAL A 159 14.22 -13.47 16.29
CA VAL A 159 15.39 -12.75 15.84
C VAL A 159 16.64 -13.25 16.56
N THR A 160 17.70 -13.53 15.84
CA THR A 160 18.92 -14.10 16.40
C THR A 160 19.79 -13.07 17.09
N ASP A 161 19.85 -11.86 16.57
CA ASP A 161 20.63 -10.74 17.08
C ASP A 161 19.79 -9.47 17.04
N ILE A 162 19.29 -9.06 18.20
CA ILE A 162 18.37 -7.92 18.32
C ILE A 162 19.09 -6.58 18.08
N ASP A 163 20.37 -6.49 18.43
CA ASP A 163 21.15 -5.26 18.36
C ASP A 163 21.46 -4.87 16.90
N GLU A 164 21.50 -5.86 16.00
CA GLU A 164 21.75 -5.63 14.57
C GLU A 164 20.47 -5.58 13.72
N VAL A 165 19.30 -5.76 14.31
CA VAL A 165 18.03 -5.77 13.60
C VAL A 165 17.68 -4.39 13.06
N ARG A 166 17.35 -4.36 11.78
CA ARG A 166 16.69 -3.22 11.13
C ARG A 166 15.29 -3.64 10.73
N GLY A 167 14.29 -3.08 11.42
CA GLY A 167 12.91 -3.46 11.24
C GLY A 167 12.02 -2.30 10.77
N LEU A 168 10.90 -2.64 10.16
CA LEU A 168 9.80 -1.72 9.87
C LEU A 168 8.53 -2.24 10.55
N GLY A 169 7.90 -1.39 11.34
CA GLY A 169 6.62 -1.67 11.97
C GLY A 169 5.47 -1.00 11.22
N PHE A 170 4.43 -1.77 10.87
CA PHE A 170 3.21 -1.22 10.27
C PHE A 170 2.10 -1.22 11.31
N CYS A 171 1.56 -0.05 11.60
CA CYS A 171 0.54 0.17 12.61
C CYS A 171 -0.79 0.58 11.96
N VAL A 172 -1.89 0.47 12.74
CA VAL A 172 -3.24 0.77 12.25
C VAL A 172 -3.44 2.27 12.02
N THR A 173 -2.88 3.09 12.93
CA THR A 173 -2.95 4.56 12.90
C THR A 173 -1.60 5.17 13.26
N ILE A 174 -1.48 6.50 13.11
CA ILE A 174 -0.29 7.26 13.51
C ILE A 174 -0.08 7.15 15.02
N ASP A 175 -1.15 7.34 15.82
CA ASP A 175 -1.08 7.24 17.28
C ASP A 175 -0.61 5.87 17.76
N HIS A 176 -1.07 4.79 17.07
CA HIS A 176 -0.57 3.45 17.33
C HIS A 176 0.92 3.30 17.00
N ALA A 177 1.38 3.91 15.91
CA ALA A 177 2.80 3.90 15.55
C ALA A 177 3.66 4.66 16.56
N GLU A 178 3.20 5.81 17.03
CA GLU A 178 3.86 6.60 18.09
C GLU A 178 3.89 5.86 19.43
N PHE A 179 2.79 5.19 19.79
CA PHE A 179 2.74 4.35 20.99
C PHE A 179 3.77 3.22 20.91
N MET A 180 3.79 2.46 19.83
CA MET A 180 4.75 1.36 19.65
C MET A 180 6.19 1.87 19.62
N CYS A 181 6.45 3.01 18.98
CA CYS A 181 7.77 3.63 18.96
C CYS A 181 8.27 3.95 20.37
N ARG A 182 7.44 4.60 21.21
CA ARG A 182 7.78 4.87 22.63
C ARG A 182 8.00 3.55 23.38
N TYR A 183 7.09 2.60 23.21
CA TYR A 183 7.17 1.32 23.90
C TYR A 183 8.48 0.57 23.61
N PHE A 184 8.88 0.51 22.35
CA PHE A 184 10.16 -0.11 21.96
C PHE A 184 11.37 0.63 22.53
N ASN A 185 11.35 1.96 22.59
CA ASN A 185 12.44 2.74 23.15
C ASN A 185 12.57 2.58 24.68
N ASP A 186 11.45 2.39 25.39
CA ASP A 186 11.43 2.28 26.85
C ASP A 186 11.76 0.86 27.34
N HIS A 187 11.71 -0.15 26.46
CA HIS A 187 11.87 -1.57 26.80
C HIS A 187 13.03 -2.26 26.06
N ASN A 188 13.96 -1.46 25.53
CA ASN A 188 15.23 -1.94 24.96
C ASN A 188 16.35 -1.83 25.96
#